data_05f2ad78f74e0acb19431dcbb3e7500d
#
_entry.id   05f2ad78f74e0acb19431dcbb3e7500d
#
_cell.length_a   1.000
_cell.length_b   1.000
_cell.length_c   1.000
_cell.angle_alpha   90.00
_cell.angle_beta   90.00
_cell.angle_gamma   90.00
#
_symmetry.space_group_name_H-M   'P 1'
#
loop_
_entity.id
_entity.type
_entity.pdbx_description
1 polymer ?
#
loop_
_entity_poly.entity_id
_entity_poly.type
_entity_poly.pdbx_seq_one_letter_code
_entity_poly.pdbx_strand_id
1 'polypeptide(L)'
;MLEGIVLLAFIAALAGCVFTGASVLWALAGGYLIFCAYGLIRKHSLAELGKMSLSGVKTVRNILMIFGLIGFITALWRASGTIAVIVCWSSKLVSPSAFLVIAFLLNCMVSILTGTSFGTGATMGVICMAMGRAMELDPFWIGGAILSGIYFGDRCSPVSSSANLVCVLTKTDIYENIREMIKTSLVPFVATCILYYIVGRSMSAGNGRMDVEGLFSNRFVLHWSAVIPAAIILVLSVFRVEVKKTMLISIVLAAFLSVVLQGRTIEEILQMCLTGYQASDPALNAMMNGGGLKSMIKVAAIVSLSSCYAGIFEGTGLLKPIQGKIEALSRKITPFGATFAVAAVASMIACNQTLSIMLTHQLCKEGNPDNKRFAIDLENTAVVLAPLVPWSIAGAVPLTAVGAPIASVVVASYLYILPIWSFLVRLIRRS
;
A
#
# COMPACT_ATOMS: atom_id res chain seq x y z
N MET A 1 -3.20 -5.67 32.78
CA MET A 1 -2.72 -7.03 32.39
C MET A 1 -3.60 -7.66 31.31
N LEU A 2 -4.92 -7.58 31.45
CA LEU A 2 -5.88 -8.15 30.48
C LEU A 2 -5.68 -7.60 29.05
N GLU A 3 -5.44 -6.29 28.91
CA GLU A 3 -5.22 -5.61 27.64
C GLU A 3 -4.01 -6.19 26.87
N GLY A 4 -2.91 -6.42 27.59
CA GLY A 4 -1.71 -7.02 26.99
C GLY A 4 -1.94 -8.46 26.52
N ILE A 5 -2.69 -9.25 27.28
CA ILE A 5 -3.03 -10.64 26.93
C ILE A 5 -3.91 -10.66 25.67
N VAL A 6 -4.92 -9.82 25.60
CA VAL A 6 -5.86 -9.71 24.47
C VAL A 6 -5.10 -9.32 23.18
N LEU A 7 -4.20 -8.33 23.25
CA LEU A 7 -3.40 -7.90 22.12
C LEU A 7 -2.38 -8.97 21.68
N LEU A 8 -1.70 -9.62 22.63
CA LEU A 8 -0.77 -10.71 22.33
C LEU A 8 -1.49 -11.91 21.68
N ALA A 9 -2.67 -12.29 22.18
CA ALA A 9 -3.48 -13.36 21.60
C ALA A 9 -3.88 -13.03 20.15
N PHE A 10 -4.26 -11.78 19.88
CA PHE A 10 -4.58 -11.33 18.54
C PHE A 10 -3.37 -11.36 17.59
N ILE A 11 -2.22 -10.83 18.04
CA ILE A 11 -0.97 -10.86 17.25
C ILE A 11 -0.55 -12.31 16.98
N ALA A 12 -0.64 -13.19 17.98
CA ALA A 12 -0.32 -14.61 17.83
C ALA A 12 -1.24 -15.32 16.80
N ALA A 13 -2.56 -15.01 16.83
CA ALA A 13 -3.50 -15.54 15.84
C ALA A 13 -3.19 -15.06 14.43
N LEU A 14 -2.84 -13.78 14.25
CA LEU A 14 -2.44 -13.24 12.96
C LEU A 14 -1.14 -13.87 12.45
N ALA A 15 -0.12 -13.96 13.29
CA ALA A 15 1.14 -14.60 12.96
C ALA A 15 0.92 -16.08 12.59
N GLY A 16 0.11 -16.81 13.38
CA GLY A 16 -0.25 -18.21 13.09
C GLY A 16 -0.89 -18.37 11.71
N CYS A 17 -1.82 -17.52 11.33
CA CYS A 17 -2.42 -17.56 9.98
C CYS A 17 -1.40 -17.30 8.87
N VAL A 18 -0.45 -16.37 9.07
CA VAL A 18 0.59 -16.08 8.08
C VAL A 18 1.54 -17.29 7.94
N PHE A 19 1.99 -17.88 9.05
CA PHE A 19 2.89 -19.06 9.02
C PHE A 19 2.23 -20.31 8.45
N THR A 20 0.94 -20.51 8.67
CA THR A 20 0.20 -21.69 8.16
C THR A 20 -0.34 -21.49 6.75
N GLY A 21 -0.20 -20.29 6.17
CA GLY A 21 -0.80 -19.94 4.88
C GLY A 21 -2.34 -19.83 4.90
N ALA A 22 -2.95 -19.84 6.10
CA ALA A 22 -4.39 -19.68 6.25
C ALA A 22 -4.83 -18.24 5.93
N SER A 23 -6.11 -18.08 5.58
CA SER A 23 -6.63 -16.75 5.29
C SER A 23 -6.60 -15.86 6.54
N VAL A 24 -5.94 -14.71 6.43
CA VAL A 24 -5.88 -13.68 7.49
C VAL A 24 -7.27 -13.24 7.94
N LEU A 25 -8.31 -13.37 7.10
CA LEU A 25 -9.70 -13.08 7.46
C LEU A 25 -10.18 -13.87 8.68
N TRP A 26 -9.74 -15.12 8.86
CA TRP A 26 -10.10 -15.92 10.03
C TRP A 26 -9.50 -15.36 11.32
N ALA A 27 -8.23 -14.95 11.28
CA ALA A 27 -7.60 -14.31 12.44
C ALA A 27 -8.24 -12.95 12.75
N LEU A 28 -8.60 -12.18 11.71
CA LEU A 28 -9.29 -10.91 11.89
C LEU A 28 -10.70 -11.09 12.48
N ALA A 29 -11.46 -12.08 12.00
CA ALA A 29 -12.77 -12.39 12.54
C ALA A 29 -12.69 -12.89 14.00
N GLY A 30 -11.74 -13.78 14.30
CA GLY A 30 -11.46 -14.23 15.67
C GLY A 30 -11.03 -13.08 16.58
N GLY A 31 -10.14 -12.21 16.08
CA GLY A 31 -9.72 -11.00 16.78
C GLY A 31 -10.89 -10.06 17.09
N TYR A 32 -11.80 -9.87 16.14
CA TYR A 32 -13.00 -9.08 16.37
C TYR A 32 -13.85 -9.65 17.52
N LEU A 33 -14.03 -10.97 17.57
CA LEU A 33 -14.73 -11.62 18.67
C LEU A 33 -14.01 -11.44 20.02
N ILE A 34 -12.68 -11.56 20.03
CA ILE A 34 -11.85 -11.33 21.22
C ILE A 34 -12.02 -9.89 21.74
N PHE A 35 -12.00 -8.89 20.84
CA PHE A 35 -12.19 -7.49 21.22
C PHE A 35 -13.61 -7.16 21.66
N CYS A 36 -14.60 -7.79 21.07
CA CYS A 36 -15.99 -7.71 21.55
C CYS A 36 -16.12 -8.32 22.97
N ALA A 37 -15.55 -9.50 23.20
CA ALA A 37 -15.52 -10.12 24.54
C ALA A 37 -14.82 -9.22 25.59
N TYR A 38 -13.69 -8.61 25.22
CA TYR A 38 -13.02 -7.62 26.05
C TYR A 38 -13.95 -6.44 26.38
N GLY A 39 -14.65 -5.89 25.39
CA GLY A 39 -15.59 -4.78 25.59
C GLY A 39 -16.73 -5.16 26.55
N LEU A 40 -17.26 -6.38 26.46
CA LEU A 40 -18.27 -6.90 27.40
C LEU A 40 -17.73 -7.03 28.82
N ILE A 41 -16.49 -7.51 28.99
CA ILE A 41 -15.81 -7.57 30.30
C ILE A 41 -15.66 -6.15 30.89
N ARG A 42 -15.46 -5.15 30.04
CA ARG A 42 -15.37 -3.72 30.41
C ARG A 42 -16.75 -3.08 30.63
N LYS A 43 -17.84 -3.87 30.66
CA LYS A 43 -19.22 -3.44 30.91
C LYS A 43 -19.85 -2.61 29.78
N HIS A 44 -19.31 -2.66 28.56
CA HIS A 44 -20.00 -2.12 27.39
C HIS A 44 -21.09 -3.08 26.91
N SER A 45 -22.23 -2.57 26.49
CA SER A 45 -23.29 -3.37 25.90
C SER A 45 -22.97 -3.79 24.47
N LEU A 46 -23.57 -4.88 23.97
CA LEU A 46 -23.44 -5.30 22.56
C LEU A 46 -23.88 -4.20 21.58
N ALA A 47 -24.88 -3.40 21.96
CA ALA A 47 -25.34 -2.28 21.14
C ALA A 47 -24.29 -1.16 21.04
N GLU A 48 -23.58 -0.86 22.13
CA GLU A 48 -22.47 0.10 22.13
C GLU A 48 -21.30 -0.41 21.30
N LEU A 49 -20.90 -1.68 21.46
CA LEU A 49 -19.85 -2.31 20.66
C LEU A 49 -20.19 -2.30 19.17
N GLY A 50 -21.45 -2.53 18.82
CA GLY A 50 -21.94 -2.39 17.44
C GLY A 50 -21.84 -0.97 16.92
N LYS A 51 -22.16 0.06 17.72
CA LYS A 51 -21.98 1.48 17.36
C LYS A 51 -20.51 1.85 17.19
N MET A 52 -19.63 1.39 18.08
CA MET A 52 -18.17 1.59 17.99
C MET A 52 -17.62 0.95 16.71
N SER A 53 -17.99 -0.29 16.40
CA SER A 53 -17.61 -0.98 15.18
C SER A 53 -18.08 -0.24 13.93
N LEU A 54 -19.33 0.20 13.91
CA LEU A 54 -19.88 0.95 12.77
C LEU A 54 -19.21 2.31 12.59
N SER A 55 -18.86 2.98 13.69
CA SER A 55 -18.06 4.22 13.67
C SER A 55 -16.71 3.98 13.01
N GLY A 56 -16.02 2.90 13.38
CA GLY A 56 -14.75 2.51 12.75
C GLY A 56 -14.90 2.27 11.24
N VAL A 57 -15.92 1.55 10.79
CA VAL A 57 -16.16 1.31 9.36
C VAL A 57 -16.48 2.61 8.59
N LYS A 58 -17.20 3.54 9.20
CA LYS A 58 -17.47 4.85 8.58
C LYS A 58 -16.21 5.62 8.23
N THR A 59 -15.12 5.48 9.00
CA THR A 59 -13.85 6.17 8.74
C THR A 59 -13.18 5.69 7.44
N VAL A 60 -13.42 4.45 7.03
CA VAL A 60 -12.82 3.84 5.83
C VAL A 60 -13.75 3.83 4.61
N ARG A 61 -14.93 4.44 4.69
CA ARG A 61 -15.88 4.51 3.57
C ARG A 61 -15.24 5.00 2.26
N ASN A 62 -14.40 6.02 2.36
CA ASN A 62 -13.68 6.55 1.21
C ASN A 62 -12.72 5.53 0.58
N ILE A 63 -12.06 4.71 1.40
CA ILE A 63 -11.16 3.66 0.95
C ILE A 63 -11.94 2.55 0.23
N LEU A 64 -13.10 2.16 0.77
CA LEU A 64 -13.97 1.16 0.14
C LEU A 64 -14.49 1.62 -1.24
N MET A 65 -14.82 2.91 -1.40
CA MET A 65 -15.16 3.47 -2.72
C MET A 65 -13.98 3.40 -3.69
N ILE A 66 -12.77 3.71 -3.23
CA ILE A 66 -11.56 3.61 -4.06
C ILE A 66 -11.34 2.16 -4.51
N PHE A 67 -11.63 1.15 -3.69
CA PHE A 67 -11.54 -0.27 -4.12
C PHE A 67 -12.46 -0.59 -5.29
N GLY A 68 -13.68 -0.05 -5.31
CA GLY A 68 -14.55 -0.18 -6.48
C GLY A 68 -13.91 0.40 -7.74
N LEU A 69 -13.35 1.61 -7.65
CA LEU A 69 -12.65 2.25 -8.75
C LEU A 69 -11.40 1.47 -9.18
N ILE A 70 -10.63 0.91 -8.24
CA ILE A 70 -9.48 0.04 -8.53
C ILE A 70 -9.93 -1.20 -9.30
N GLY A 71 -10.99 -1.85 -8.87
CA GLY A 71 -11.55 -3.00 -9.56
C GLY A 71 -11.91 -2.68 -11.01
N PHE A 72 -12.62 -1.59 -11.23
CA PHE A 72 -13.03 -1.16 -12.58
C PHE A 72 -11.83 -0.76 -13.45
N ILE A 73 -10.93 0.10 -12.96
CA ILE A 73 -9.80 0.59 -13.75
C ILE A 73 -8.88 -0.55 -14.18
N THR A 74 -8.60 -1.49 -13.26
CA THR A 74 -7.71 -2.62 -13.53
C THR A 74 -8.29 -3.61 -14.53
N ALA A 75 -9.62 -3.79 -14.58
CA ALA A 75 -10.28 -4.61 -15.59
C ALA A 75 -10.33 -3.90 -16.95
N LEU A 76 -10.72 -2.61 -16.96
CA LEU A 76 -10.94 -1.85 -18.19
C LEU A 76 -9.63 -1.45 -18.90
N TRP A 77 -8.53 -1.21 -18.17
CA TRP A 77 -7.22 -1.01 -18.81
C TRP A 77 -6.71 -2.27 -19.53
N ARG A 78 -7.12 -3.44 -19.07
CA ARG A 78 -6.87 -4.69 -19.78
C ARG A 78 -7.78 -4.80 -21.01
N ALA A 79 -9.07 -4.55 -20.84
CA ALA A 79 -10.07 -4.65 -21.90
C ALA A 79 -9.82 -3.67 -23.06
N SER A 80 -9.40 -2.44 -22.76
CA SER A 80 -9.13 -1.38 -23.76
C SER A 80 -7.80 -1.55 -24.50
N GLY A 81 -6.96 -2.51 -24.09
CA GLY A 81 -5.61 -2.66 -24.64
C GLY A 81 -4.58 -1.67 -24.08
N THR A 82 -4.95 -0.84 -23.10
CA THR A 82 -4.04 0.13 -22.45
C THR A 82 -2.78 -0.58 -21.93
N ILE A 83 -2.96 -1.67 -21.16
CA ILE A 83 -1.84 -2.44 -20.63
C ILE A 83 -1.05 -3.09 -21.76
N ALA A 84 -1.70 -3.66 -22.77
CA ALA A 84 -1.04 -4.31 -23.89
C ALA A 84 -0.09 -3.34 -24.64
N VAL A 85 -0.57 -2.14 -24.99
CA VAL A 85 0.26 -1.13 -25.67
C VAL A 85 1.42 -0.67 -24.82
N ILE A 86 1.20 -0.37 -23.54
CA ILE A 86 2.25 0.07 -22.63
C ILE A 86 3.31 -1.02 -22.47
N VAL A 87 2.91 -2.27 -22.32
CA VAL A 87 3.83 -3.41 -22.17
C VAL A 87 4.64 -3.61 -23.46
N CYS A 88 4.02 -3.58 -24.64
CA CYS A 88 4.72 -3.70 -25.92
C CYS A 88 5.75 -2.60 -26.13
N TRP A 89 5.42 -1.34 -25.81
CA TRP A 89 6.37 -0.23 -25.98
C TRP A 89 7.51 -0.30 -24.96
N SER A 90 7.19 -0.60 -23.70
CA SER A 90 8.19 -0.64 -22.65
C SER A 90 9.15 -1.83 -22.77
N SER A 91 8.71 -2.98 -23.30
CA SER A 91 9.57 -4.15 -23.53
C SER A 91 10.72 -3.87 -24.50
N LYS A 92 10.54 -2.87 -25.40
CA LYS A 92 11.59 -2.40 -26.31
C LYS A 92 12.59 -1.45 -25.67
N LEU A 93 12.18 -0.70 -24.64
CA LEU A 93 12.94 0.39 -24.04
C LEU A 93 13.65 -0.01 -22.74
N VAL A 94 13.07 -0.94 -21.98
CA VAL A 94 13.51 -1.27 -20.64
C VAL A 94 14.20 -2.64 -20.62
N SER A 95 15.44 -2.69 -20.09
CA SER A 95 16.11 -3.98 -19.90
C SER A 95 15.58 -4.68 -18.62
N PRO A 96 15.38 -6.00 -18.64
CA PRO A 96 14.94 -6.76 -17.47
C PRO A 96 15.83 -6.55 -16.24
N SER A 97 17.16 -6.41 -16.43
CA SER A 97 18.12 -6.21 -15.36
C SER A 97 17.96 -4.89 -14.58
N ALA A 98 17.47 -3.83 -15.23
CA ALA A 98 17.22 -2.54 -14.61
C ALA A 98 15.76 -2.37 -14.16
N PHE A 99 14.89 -3.32 -14.49
CA PHE A 99 13.45 -3.15 -14.36
C PHE A 99 12.98 -2.90 -12.92
N LEU A 100 13.52 -3.61 -11.92
CA LEU A 100 13.13 -3.41 -10.51
C LEU A 100 13.44 -1.98 -10.04
N VAL A 101 14.59 -1.42 -10.44
CA VAL A 101 14.93 -0.02 -10.12
C VAL A 101 13.98 0.93 -10.82
N ILE A 102 13.69 0.70 -12.09
CA ILE A 102 12.78 1.54 -12.88
C ILE A 102 11.38 1.49 -12.28
N ALA A 103 10.87 0.31 -11.91
CA ALA A 103 9.58 0.16 -11.25
C ALA A 103 9.54 0.92 -9.91
N PHE A 104 10.58 0.84 -9.09
CA PHE A 104 10.71 1.62 -7.87
C PHE A 104 10.65 3.12 -8.15
N LEU A 105 11.49 3.63 -9.06
CA LEU A 105 11.57 5.06 -9.39
C LEU A 105 10.27 5.63 -9.98
N LEU A 106 9.63 4.90 -10.91
CA LEU A 106 8.35 5.31 -11.49
C LEU A 106 7.25 5.42 -10.42
N ASN A 107 7.20 4.45 -9.52
CA ASN A 107 6.23 4.51 -8.42
C ASN A 107 6.55 5.62 -7.42
N CYS A 108 7.83 5.93 -7.14
CA CYS A 108 8.22 7.09 -6.34
C CYS A 108 7.71 8.39 -6.97
N MET A 109 7.99 8.59 -8.27
CA MET A 109 7.63 9.81 -8.98
C MET A 109 6.12 10.02 -9.03
N VAL A 110 5.37 9.00 -9.42
CA VAL A 110 3.90 9.10 -9.52
C VAL A 110 3.27 9.26 -8.14
N SER A 111 3.79 8.61 -7.10
CA SER A 111 3.28 8.74 -5.75
C SER A 111 3.53 10.13 -5.14
N ILE A 112 4.66 10.77 -5.43
CA ILE A 112 4.90 12.18 -5.05
C ILE A 112 3.85 13.10 -5.67
N LEU A 113 3.52 12.88 -6.94
CA LEU A 113 2.54 13.70 -7.68
C LEU A 113 1.11 13.49 -7.18
N THR A 114 0.72 12.24 -6.97
CA THR A 114 -0.65 11.87 -6.56
C THR A 114 -0.91 12.03 -5.07
N GLY A 115 0.13 11.94 -4.24
CA GLY A 115 0.04 11.96 -2.78
C GLY A 115 -0.77 10.82 -2.18
N THR A 116 -0.85 9.67 -2.87
CA THR A 116 -1.62 8.53 -2.39
C THR A 116 -0.98 7.20 -2.79
N SER A 117 -0.70 6.37 -1.79
CA SER A 117 -0.16 5.02 -1.98
C SER A 117 -1.15 4.11 -2.73
N PHE A 118 -2.44 4.19 -2.41
CA PHE A 118 -3.47 3.35 -3.05
C PHE A 118 -3.70 3.72 -4.51
N GLY A 119 -3.78 5.03 -4.83
CA GLY A 119 -3.95 5.51 -6.19
C GLY A 119 -2.76 5.15 -7.07
N THR A 120 -1.54 5.32 -6.58
CA THR A 120 -0.32 4.96 -7.30
C THR A 120 -0.22 3.45 -7.52
N GLY A 121 -0.50 2.63 -6.50
CA GLY A 121 -0.52 1.17 -6.63
C GLY A 121 -1.51 0.70 -7.70
N ALA A 122 -2.72 1.28 -7.72
CA ALA A 122 -3.76 0.93 -8.69
C ALA A 122 -3.48 1.40 -10.13
N THR A 123 -2.56 2.32 -10.32
CA THR A 123 -2.23 2.91 -11.63
C THR A 123 -0.84 2.51 -12.07
N MET A 124 0.20 3.23 -11.66
CA MET A 124 1.59 2.93 -12.05
C MET A 124 2.03 1.55 -11.57
N GLY A 125 1.61 1.12 -10.37
CA GLY A 125 1.90 -0.22 -9.85
C GLY A 125 1.38 -1.33 -10.76
N VAL A 126 0.14 -1.22 -11.24
CA VAL A 126 -0.47 -2.20 -12.18
C VAL A 126 0.31 -2.25 -13.50
N ILE A 127 0.73 -1.08 -14.03
CA ILE A 127 1.55 -0.99 -15.23
C ILE A 127 2.89 -1.71 -15.00
N CYS A 128 3.62 -1.37 -13.94
CA CYS A 128 4.91 -1.98 -13.62
C CYS A 128 4.77 -3.50 -13.42
N MET A 129 3.72 -3.98 -12.74
CA MET A 129 3.51 -5.41 -12.57
C MET A 129 3.28 -6.11 -13.92
N ALA A 130 2.47 -5.54 -14.81
CA ALA A 130 2.22 -6.10 -16.13
C ALA A 130 3.50 -6.16 -16.97
N MET A 131 4.30 -5.07 -16.96
CA MET A 131 5.59 -5.01 -17.63
C MET A 131 6.58 -6.07 -17.10
N GLY A 132 6.70 -6.18 -15.78
CA GLY A 132 7.62 -7.14 -15.16
C GLY A 132 7.24 -8.60 -15.43
N ARG A 133 5.93 -8.92 -15.42
CA ARG A 133 5.43 -10.24 -15.82
C ARG A 133 5.71 -10.55 -17.29
N ALA A 134 5.60 -9.56 -18.17
CA ALA A 134 5.95 -9.71 -19.57
C ALA A 134 7.45 -9.97 -19.80
N MET A 135 8.28 -9.54 -18.86
CA MET A 135 9.72 -9.82 -18.82
C MET A 135 10.07 -11.09 -18.02
N GLU A 136 9.06 -11.90 -17.64
CA GLU A 136 9.20 -13.14 -16.84
C GLU A 136 9.89 -12.92 -15.48
N LEU A 137 9.81 -11.70 -14.93
CA LEU A 137 10.36 -11.40 -13.62
C LEU A 137 9.40 -11.86 -12.51
N ASP A 138 9.96 -12.27 -11.37
CA ASP A 138 9.18 -12.75 -10.24
C ASP A 138 8.30 -11.65 -9.64
N PRO A 139 6.96 -11.82 -9.63
CA PRO A 139 6.01 -10.87 -9.04
C PRO A 139 6.28 -10.53 -7.57
N PHE A 140 6.97 -11.40 -6.83
CA PHE A 140 7.37 -11.17 -5.45
C PHE A 140 8.30 -9.95 -5.33
N TRP A 141 9.35 -9.88 -6.14
CA TRP A 141 10.30 -8.76 -6.15
C TRP A 141 9.71 -7.49 -6.76
N ILE A 142 8.90 -7.65 -7.83
CA ILE A 142 8.21 -6.52 -8.45
C ILE A 142 7.27 -5.85 -7.45
N GLY A 143 6.50 -6.66 -6.70
CA GLY A 143 5.59 -6.18 -5.65
C GLY A 143 6.33 -5.40 -4.57
N GLY A 144 7.50 -5.87 -4.13
CA GLY A 144 8.34 -5.18 -3.16
C GLY A 144 8.89 -3.84 -3.67
N ALA A 145 9.33 -3.79 -4.93
CA ALA A 145 9.80 -2.56 -5.56
C ALA A 145 8.67 -1.52 -5.70
N ILE A 146 7.48 -1.95 -6.13
CA ILE A 146 6.28 -1.10 -6.20
C ILE A 146 5.93 -0.57 -4.81
N LEU A 147 5.84 -1.45 -3.80
CA LEU A 147 5.48 -1.07 -2.44
C LEU A 147 6.48 -0.05 -1.86
N SER A 148 7.77 -0.26 -2.06
CA SER A 148 8.83 0.69 -1.68
C SER A 148 8.63 2.05 -2.33
N GLY A 149 8.35 2.08 -3.63
CA GLY A 149 8.19 3.30 -4.41
C GLY A 149 6.97 4.12 -4.01
N ILE A 150 5.81 3.47 -3.85
CA ILE A 150 4.57 4.18 -3.49
C ILE A 150 4.66 4.82 -2.11
N TYR A 151 5.34 4.19 -1.15
CA TYR A 151 5.48 4.73 0.21
C TYR A 151 6.60 5.75 0.34
N PHE A 152 7.64 5.69 -0.49
CA PHE A 152 8.56 6.81 -0.61
C PHE A 152 7.82 8.08 -1.06
N GLY A 153 7.01 7.99 -2.10
CA GLY A 153 6.27 9.12 -2.64
C GLY A 153 5.15 9.61 -1.72
N ASP A 154 4.37 8.70 -1.15
CA ASP A 154 3.32 9.06 -0.19
C ASP A 154 3.88 9.84 1.00
N ARG A 155 5.02 9.42 1.53
CA ARG A 155 5.73 10.11 2.60
C ARG A 155 6.24 11.50 2.19
N CYS A 156 6.79 11.67 0.99
CA CYS A 156 7.45 12.89 0.54
C CYS A 156 6.53 13.83 -0.28
N SER A 157 5.23 13.61 -0.30
CA SER A 157 4.29 14.43 -1.07
C SER A 157 3.57 15.47 -0.21
N PRO A 158 3.50 16.74 -0.65
CA PRO A 158 2.76 17.77 0.09
C PRO A 158 1.24 17.58 0.06
N VAL A 159 0.74 16.72 -0.83
CA VAL A 159 -0.69 16.39 -0.92
C VAL A 159 -1.05 15.06 -0.26
N SER A 160 -0.06 14.38 0.34
CA SER A 160 -0.28 13.12 1.05
C SER A 160 -1.11 13.31 2.31
N SER A 161 -2.07 12.40 2.52
CA SER A 161 -2.89 12.40 3.72
C SER A 161 -2.11 11.96 4.97
N SER A 162 -1.14 11.06 4.83
CA SER A 162 -0.29 10.58 5.94
C SER A 162 0.67 11.66 6.39
N ALA A 163 1.37 12.32 5.45
CA ALA A 163 2.29 13.41 5.75
C ALA A 163 1.56 14.63 6.37
N ASN A 164 0.39 15.00 5.83
CA ASN A 164 -0.42 16.07 6.40
C ASN A 164 -0.95 15.71 7.80
N LEU A 165 -1.32 14.45 8.04
CA LEU A 165 -1.73 13.99 9.38
C LEU A 165 -0.58 14.18 10.39
N VAL A 166 0.64 13.78 10.04
CA VAL A 166 1.82 13.98 10.90
C VAL A 166 2.01 15.45 11.19
N CYS A 167 1.91 16.33 10.19
CA CYS A 167 2.03 17.78 10.38
C CYS A 167 0.98 18.34 11.35
N VAL A 168 -0.28 17.92 11.23
CA VAL A 168 -1.37 18.32 12.13
C VAL A 168 -1.12 17.86 13.56
N LEU A 169 -0.72 16.61 13.75
CA LEU A 169 -0.47 16.04 15.07
C LEU A 169 0.73 16.69 15.78
N THR A 170 1.80 16.98 15.03
CA THR A 170 3.04 17.56 15.57
C THR A 170 3.09 19.07 15.48
N LYS A 171 2.08 19.71 14.85
CA LYS A 171 2.01 21.16 14.61
C LYS A 171 3.24 21.70 13.87
N THR A 172 3.64 21.01 12.79
CA THR A 172 4.78 21.37 11.94
C THR A 172 4.36 21.74 10.53
N ASP A 173 5.25 22.38 9.77
CA ASP A 173 5.01 22.74 8.37
C ASP A 173 5.36 21.58 7.44
N ILE A 174 4.48 21.33 6.45
CA ILE A 174 4.64 20.20 5.52
C ILE A 174 5.88 20.35 4.62
N TYR A 175 6.20 21.55 4.18
CA TYR A 175 7.34 21.77 3.28
C TYR A 175 8.68 21.67 4.02
N GLU A 176 8.74 22.15 5.28
CA GLU A 176 9.89 21.92 6.16
C GLU A 176 10.11 20.42 6.39
N ASN A 177 9.04 19.70 6.72
CA ASN A 177 9.11 18.26 6.95
C ASN A 177 9.57 17.52 5.69
N ILE A 178 9.03 17.82 4.50
CA ILE A 178 9.45 17.19 3.24
C ILE A 178 10.94 17.41 2.98
N ARG A 179 11.44 18.61 3.23
CA ARG A 179 12.88 18.90 3.06
C ARG A 179 13.75 18.02 3.95
N GLU A 180 13.36 17.82 5.20
CA GLU A 180 14.08 16.93 6.14
C GLU A 180 13.87 15.44 5.79
N MET A 181 12.67 15.06 5.35
CA MET A 181 12.39 13.72 4.87
C MET A 181 13.26 13.32 3.68
N ILE A 182 13.46 14.22 2.72
CA ILE A 182 14.33 13.98 1.56
C ILE A 182 15.78 13.77 2.04
N LYS A 183 16.28 14.62 2.96
CA LYS A 183 17.65 14.48 3.50
C LYS A 183 17.86 13.13 4.20
N THR A 184 16.89 12.71 5.03
CA THR A 184 16.99 11.44 5.77
C THR A 184 16.81 10.23 4.84
N SER A 185 16.16 10.40 3.69
CA SER A 185 15.89 9.34 2.71
C SER A 185 17.03 9.10 1.73
N LEU A 186 17.97 10.03 1.56
CA LEU A 186 18.94 9.97 0.47
C LEU A 186 19.76 8.67 0.47
N VAL A 187 20.34 8.30 1.61
CA VAL A 187 21.11 7.06 1.74
C VAL A 187 20.22 5.82 1.60
N PRO A 188 19.08 5.69 2.30
CA PRO A 188 18.13 4.59 2.10
C PRO A 188 17.66 4.46 0.66
N PHE A 189 17.40 5.56 -0.03
CA PHE A 189 16.95 5.57 -1.42
C PHE A 189 18.02 5.01 -2.37
N VAL A 190 19.26 5.49 -2.25
CA VAL A 190 20.38 4.99 -3.07
C VAL A 190 20.68 3.53 -2.77
N ALA A 191 20.68 3.13 -1.49
CA ALA A 191 20.86 1.73 -1.09
C ALA A 191 19.79 0.83 -1.67
N THR A 192 18.51 1.27 -1.67
CA THR A 192 17.40 0.55 -2.28
C THR A 192 17.57 0.41 -3.80
N CYS A 193 17.98 1.46 -4.50
CA CYS A 193 18.28 1.41 -5.94
C CYS A 193 19.38 0.40 -6.25
N ILE A 194 20.48 0.42 -5.48
CA ILE A 194 21.59 -0.53 -5.65
C ILE A 194 21.11 -1.97 -5.43
N LEU A 195 20.35 -2.22 -4.35
CA LEU A 195 19.83 -3.53 -4.04
C LEU A 195 18.91 -4.06 -5.16
N TYR A 196 17.95 -3.25 -5.62
CA TYR A 196 17.06 -3.67 -6.72
C TYR A 196 17.80 -3.83 -8.05
N TYR A 197 18.87 -3.08 -8.28
CA TYR A 197 19.72 -3.29 -9.46
C TYR A 197 20.45 -4.64 -9.40
N ILE A 198 21.07 -4.97 -8.25
CA ILE A 198 21.78 -6.24 -8.06
C ILE A 198 20.83 -7.41 -8.22
N VAL A 199 19.65 -7.37 -7.57
CA VAL A 199 18.64 -8.42 -7.66
C VAL A 199 18.10 -8.54 -9.09
N GLY A 200 17.76 -7.42 -9.73
CA GLY A 200 17.25 -7.42 -11.11
C GLY A 200 18.26 -8.03 -12.09
N ARG A 201 19.55 -7.78 -11.89
CA ARG A 201 20.59 -8.37 -12.71
C ARG A 201 20.73 -9.89 -12.50
N SER A 202 20.60 -10.37 -11.26
CA SER A 202 20.65 -11.81 -10.98
C SER A 202 19.45 -12.58 -11.54
N MET A 203 18.27 -11.95 -11.55
CA MET A 203 17.05 -12.55 -12.11
C MET A 203 17.07 -12.64 -13.64
N SER A 204 17.75 -11.71 -14.30
CA SER A 204 17.77 -11.63 -15.77
C SER A 204 18.78 -12.58 -16.44
N ALA A 205 19.62 -13.23 -15.67
CA ALA A 205 20.72 -14.07 -16.21
C ALA A 205 20.26 -15.37 -16.90
N GLY A 206 18.96 -15.71 -16.85
CA GLY A 206 18.41 -16.96 -17.41
C GLY A 206 17.26 -16.78 -18.41
N ASN A 207 16.72 -15.60 -18.59
CA ASN A 207 15.47 -15.43 -19.33
C ASN A 207 15.72 -14.96 -20.78
N GLY A 208 15.28 -15.75 -21.76
CA GLY A 208 15.15 -15.34 -23.16
C GLY A 208 14.14 -14.18 -23.27
N ARG A 209 14.30 -13.31 -24.27
CA ARG A 209 13.29 -12.28 -24.55
C ARG A 209 12.04 -12.95 -25.14
N MET A 210 10.93 -12.95 -24.38
CA MET A 210 9.64 -13.33 -24.91
C MET A 210 9.24 -12.34 -26.03
N ASP A 211 8.73 -12.84 -27.16
CA ASP A 211 8.14 -11.99 -28.20
C ASP A 211 6.77 -11.47 -27.73
N VAL A 212 6.83 -10.42 -26.87
CA VAL A 212 5.66 -9.77 -26.28
C VAL A 212 4.81 -9.11 -27.38
N GLU A 213 5.43 -8.58 -28.44
CA GLU A 213 4.72 -7.90 -29.52
C GLU A 213 3.88 -8.86 -30.34
N GLY A 214 4.43 -10.01 -30.71
CA GLY A 214 3.69 -11.06 -31.43
C GLY A 214 2.53 -11.62 -30.61
N LEU A 215 2.71 -11.70 -29.29
CA LEU A 215 1.69 -12.22 -28.38
C LEU A 215 0.47 -11.30 -28.24
N PHE A 216 0.70 -9.97 -28.18
CA PHE A 216 -0.37 -8.98 -28.04
C PHE A 216 -0.97 -8.53 -29.38
N SER A 217 -0.19 -8.42 -30.47
CA SER A 217 -0.65 -7.93 -31.77
C SER A 217 -1.74 -8.82 -32.39
N ASN A 218 -1.72 -10.12 -32.09
CA ASN A 218 -2.72 -11.06 -32.57
C ASN A 218 -4.08 -10.96 -31.84
N ARG A 219 -4.16 -10.25 -30.72
CA ARG A 219 -5.35 -10.24 -29.85
C ARG A 219 -5.85 -8.84 -29.50
N PHE A 220 -5.03 -7.82 -29.68
CA PHE A 220 -5.36 -6.42 -29.37
C PHE A 220 -5.03 -5.52 -30.56
N VAL A 221 -5.88 -4.54 -30.77
CA VAL A 221 -5.55 -3.42 -31.65
C VAL A 221 -4.58 -2.51 -30.92
N LEU A 222 -3.29 -2.61 -31.24
CA LEU A 222 -2.22 -1.85 -30.60
C LEU A 222 -2.13 -0.42 -31.16
N HIS A 223 -3.13 0.40 -30.86
CA HIS A 223 -3.16 1.79 -31.30
C HIS A 223 -2.70 2.72 -30.18
N TRP A 224 -1.98 3.80 -30.51
CA TRP A 224 -1.43 4.75 -29.54
C TRP A 224 -2.49 5.37 -28.61
N SER A 225 -3.72 5.56 -29.11
CA SER A 225 -4.82 6.11 -28.32
C SER A 225 -5.21 5.22 -27.13
N ALA A 226 -4.87 3.94 -27.14
CA ALA A 226 -5.10 3.05 -26.01
C ALA A 226 -4.28 3.47 -24.76
N VAL A 227 -3.24 4.30 -24.89
CA VAL A 227 -2.48 4.84 -23.75
C VAL A 227 -3.20 5.99 -23.07
N ILE A 228 -4.17 6.65 -23.71
CA ILE A 228 -4.85 7.84 -23.19
C ILE A 228 -5.42 7.63 -21.77
N PRO A 229 -6.08 6.51 -21.42
CA PRO A 229 -6.60 6.31 -20.06
C PRO A 229 -5.52 6.33 -18.97
N ALA A 230 -4.31 5.84 -19.28
CA ALA A 230 -3.18 5.89 -18.36
C ALA A 230 -2.54 7.30 -18.35
N ALA A 231 -2.34 7.91 -19.50
CA ALA A 231 -1.76 9.23 -19.64
C ALA A 231 -2.60 10.30 -18.93
N ILE A 232 -3.93 10.24 -19.01
CA ILE A 232 -4.82 11.22 -18.37
C ILE A 232 -4.69 11.21 -16.84
N ILE A 233 -4.41 10.04 -16.23
CA ILE A 233 -4.15 9.97 -14.79
C ILE A 233 -2.90 10.76 -14.44
N LEU A 234 -1.81 10.59 -15.19
CA LEU A 234 -0.57 11.33 -14.94
C LEU A 234 -0.77 12.83 -15.14
N VAL A 235 -1.42 13.23 -16.23
CA VAL A 235 -1.70 14.64 -16.54
C VAL A 235 -2.55 15.28 -15.44
N LEU A 236 -3.68 14.67 -15.09
CA LEU A 236 -4.57 15.23 -14.05
C LEU A 236 -3.93 15.21 -12.66
N SER A 237 -3.03 14.27 -12.38
CA SER A 237 -2.26 14.27 -11.12
C SER A 237 -1.31 15.46 -11.02
N VAL A 238 -0.67 15.88 -12.13
CA VAL A 238 0.15 17.10 -12.17
C VAL A 238 -0.70 18.34 -11.87
N PHE A 239 -1.95 18.39 -12.35
CA PHE A 239 -2.92 19.45 -12.04
C PHE A 239 -3.58 19.29 -10.67
N ARG A 240 -3.15 18.34 -9.83
CA ARG A 240 -3.67 18.10 -8.48
C ARG A 240 -5.17 17.81 -8.43
N VAL A 241 -5.71 17.20 -9.47
CA VAL A 241 -7.11 16.76 -9.49
C VAL A 241 -7.27 15.59 -8.51
N GLU A 242 -8.38 15.56 -7.79
CA GLU A 242 -8.70 14.50 -6.82
C GLU A 242 -8.61 13.10 -7.46
N VAL A 243 -7.88 12.17 -6.81
CA VAL A 243 -7.59 10.82 -7.35
C VAL A 243 -8.85 10.07 -7.78
N LYS A 244 -9.96 10.18 -7.03
CA LYS A 244 -11.23 9.51 -7.41
C LYS A 244 -11.78 10.02 -8.73
N LYS A 245 -11.75 11.34 -8.96
CA LYS A 245 -12.20 11.96 -10.22
C LYS A 245 -11.30 11.54 -11.37
N THR A 246 -9.99 11.55 -11.15
CA THR A 246 -8.98 11.12 -12.11
C THR A 246 -9.19 9.67 -12.52
N MET A 247 -9.41 8.76 -11.55
CA MET A 247 -9.70 7.35 -11.82
C MET A 247 -11.01 7.19 -12.58
N LEU A 248 -12.07 7.92 -12.20
CA LEU A 248 -13.37 7.84 -12.88
C LEU A 248 -13.28 8.27 -14.35
N ILE A 249 -12.56 9.36 -14.64
CA ILE A 249 -12.34 9.82 -16.02
C ILE A 249 -11.58 8.76 -16.80
N SER A 250 -10.54 8.17 -16.25
CA SER A 250 -9.77 7.09 -16.87
C SER A 250 -10.63 5.85 -17.14
N ILE A 251 -11.51 5.46 -16.21
CA ILE A 251 -12.46 4.35 -16.34
C ILE A 251 -13.39 4.59 -17.54
N VAL A 252 -13.99 5.78 -17.62
CA VAL A 252 -14.91 6.13 -18.72
C VAL A 252 -14.18 6.10 -20.06
N LEU A 253 -12.98 6.67 -20.14
CA LEU A 253 -12.17 6.62 -21.36
C LEU A 253 -11.77 5.19 -21.74
N ALA A 254 -11.37 4.37 -20.78
CA ALA A 254 -11.02 2.98 -21.03
C ALA A 254 -12.22 2.16 -21.49
N ALA A 255 -13.42 2.38 -20.90
CA ALA A 255 -14.65 1.74 -21.35
C ALA A 255 -14.99 2.14 -22.81
N PHE A 256 -14.91 3.42 -23.12
CA PHE A 256 -15.12 3.93 -24.49
C PHE A 256 -14.15 3.29 -25.50
N LEU A 257 -12.85 3.28 -25.18
CA LEU A 257 -11.84 2.67 -26.05
C LEU A 257 -11.99 1.15 -26.15
N SER A 258 -12.51 0.47 -25.13
CA SER A 258 -12.83 -0.96 -25.19
C SER A 258 -13.90 -1.26 -26.25
N VAL A 259 -14.89 -0.37 -26.42
CA VAL A 259 -15.89 -0.49 -27.47
C VAL A 259 -15.29 -0.13 -28.84
N VAL A 260 -14.68 1.05 -28.94
CA VAL A 260 -14.27 1.62 -30.22
C VAL A 260 -13.05 0.92 -30.82
N LEU A 261 -12.04 0.59 -30.03
CA LEU A 261 -10.80 -0.01 -30.53
C LEU A 261 -10.83 -1.54 -30.49
N GLN A 262 -11.41 -2.11 -29.44
CA GLN A 262 -11.35 -3.56 -29.21
C GLN A 262 -12.65 -4.28 -29.60
N GLY A 263 -13.69 -3.54 -30.06
CA GLY A 263 -14.97 -4.10 -30.50
C GLY A 263 -15.76 -4.81 -29.39
N ARG A 264 -15.53 -4.46 -28.11
CA ARG A 264 -16.22 -5.07 -26.99
C ARG A 264 -17.64 -4.57 -26.87
N THR A 265 -18.56 -5.46 -26.51
CA THR A 265 -19.95 -5.09 -26.20
C THR A 265 -20.08 -4.45 -24.83
N ILE A 266 -21.13 -3.67 -24.61
CA ILE A 266 -21.41 -3.06 -23.30
C ILE A 266 -21.63 -4.15 -22.24
N GLU A 267 -22.25 -5.25 -22.61
CA GLU A 267 -22.49 -6.39 -21.72
C GLU A 267 -21.17 -7.02 -21.24
N GLU A 268 -20.22 -7.27 -22.18
CA GLU A 268 -18.88 -7.76 -21.83
C GLU A 268 -18.15 -6.79 -20.89
N ILE A 269 -18.25 -5.48 -21.13
CA ILE A 269 -17.63 -4.45 -20.29
C ILE A 269 -18.20 -4.50 -18.87
N LEU A 270 -19.53 -4.59 -18.72
CA LEU A 270 -20.16 -4.69 -17.41
C LEU A 270 -19.77 -5.98 -16.68
N GLN A 271 -19.71 -7.10 -17.40
CA GLN A 271 -19.23 -8.36 -16.87
C GLN A 271 -17.78 -8.28 -16.39
N MET A 272 -16.89 -7.68 -17.19
CA MET A 272 -15.49 -7.47 -16.82
C MET A 272 -15.34 -6.54 -15.61
N CYS A 273 -16.17 -5.53 -15.47
CA CYS A 273 -16.22 -4.67 -14.29
C CYS A 273 -16.57 -5.46 -13.01
N LEU A 274 -17.41 -6.47 -13.10
CA LEU A 274 -17.81 -7.30 -11.96
C LEU A 274 -16.79 -8.41 -11.68
N THR A 275 -16.45 -9.22 -12.68
CA THR A 275 -15.68 -10.47 -12.52
C THR A 275 -14.19 -10.31 -12.82
N GLY A 276 -13.79 -9.23 -13.48
CA GLY A 276 -12.45 -8.98 -14.00
C GLY A 276 -12.27 -9.40 -15.46
N TYR A 277 -11.18 -8.93 -16.06
CA TYR A 277 -10.79 -9.33 -17.40
C TYR A 277 -10.24 -10.77 -17.40
N GLN A 278 -10.68 -11.56 -18.36
CA GLN A 278 -10.18 -12.93 -18.58
C GLN A 278 -9.69 -13.03 -20.03
N ALA A 279 -8.42 -13.35 -20.20
CA ALA A 279 -7.85 -13.58 -21.52
C ALA A 279 -8.33 -14.94 -22.07
N SER A 280 -8.64 -14.98 -23.35
CA SER A 280 -9.02 -16.23 -24.04
C SER A 280 -7.81 -17.12 -24.32
N ASP A 281 -6.61 -16.54 -24.33
CA ASP A 281 -5.36 -17.24 -24.61
C ASP A 281 -4.62 -17.61 -23.31
N PRO A 282 -4.30 -18.91 -23.09
CA PRO A 282 -3.57 -19.33 -21.90
C PRO A 282 -2.22 -18.63 -21.69
N ALA A 283 -1.53 -18.23 -22.77
CA ALA A 283 -0.26 -17.50 -22.69
C ALA A 283 -0.42 -16.10 -22.10
N LEU A 284 -1.59 -15.46 -22.30
CA LEU A 284 -1.90 -14.14 -21.75
C LEU A 284 -2.50 -14.21 -20.32
N ASN A 285 -2.92 -15.39 -19.85
CA ASN A 285 -3.62 -15.51 -18.57
C ASN A 285 -2.81 -14.94 -17.40
N ALA A 286 -1.51 -15.27 -17.33
CA ALA A 286 -0.63 -14.82 -16.24
C ALA A 286 -0.43 -13.29 -16.24
N MET A 287 -0.52 -12.65 -17.40
CA MET A 287 -0.24 -11.22 -17.60
C MET A 287 -1.51 -10.37 -17.56
N MET A 288 -2.62 -10.88 -18.13
CA MET A 288 -3.81 -10.09 -18.42
C MET A 288 -5.02 -10.42 -17.56
N ASN A 289 -5.08 -11.59 -16.90
CA ASN A 289 -6.23 -11.91 -16.05
C ASN A 289 -6.24 -11.06 -14.77
N GLY A 290 -7.43 -10.60 -14.36
CA GLY A 290 -7.63 -9.92 -13.08
C GLY A 290 -8.44 -8.63 -13.16
N GLY A 291 -8.49 -7.91 -12.04
CA GLY A 291 -9.34 -6.74 -11.86
C GLY A 291 -10.78 -7.11 -11.52
N GLY A 292 -11.69 -6.16 -11.70
CA GLY A 292 -13.12 -6.30 -11.37
C GLY A 292 -13.41 -6.19 -9.87
N LEU A 293 -14.66 -5.92 -9.54
CA LEU A 293 -15.11 -5.79 -8.14
C LEU A 293 -14.82 -7.05 -7.32
N LYS A 294 -14.99 -8.23 -7.91
CA LYS A 294 -14.75 -9.52 -7.24
C LYS A 294 -13.35 -9.62 -6.64
N SER A 295 -12.34 -9.08 -7.32
CA SER A 295 -10.94 -9.08 -6.82
C SER A 295 -10.76 -8.24 -5.55
N MET A 296 -11.61 -7.24 -5.33
CA MET A 296 -11.53 -6.31 -4.20
C MET A 296 -12.34 -6.75 -2.99
N ILE A 297 -13.23 -7.75 -3.09
CA ILE A 297 -14.11 -8.19 -1.99
C ILE A 297 -13.29 -8.64 -0.77
N LYS A 298 -12.28 -9.47 -0.97
CA LYS A 298 -11.44 -9.97 0.14
C LYS A 298 -10.74 -8.82 0.87
N VAL A 299 -10.23 -7.86 0.13
CA VAL A 299 -9.53 -6.70 0.70
C VAL A 299 -10.52 -5.79 1.42
N ALA A 300 -11.70 -5.55 0.83
CA ALA A 300 -12.76 -4.77 1.46
C ALA A 300 -13.22 -5.41 2.79
N ALA A 301 -13.31 -6.74 2.85
CA ALA A 301 -13.63 -7.46 4.08
C ALA A 301 -12.53 -7.29 5.15
N ILE A 302 -11.25 -7.42 4.77
CA ILE A 302 -10.10 -7.18 5.67
C ILE A 302 -10.17 -5.76 6.23
N VAL A 303 -10.36 -4.76 5.37
CA VAL A 303 -10.43 -3.34 5.75
C VAL A 303 -11.62 -3.09 6.70
N SER A 304 -12.77 -3.63 6.38
CA SER A 304 -13.97 -3.43 7.20
C SER A 304 -13.80 -4.05 8.59
N LEU A 305 -13.32 -5.29 8.67
CA LEU A 305 -13.06 -5.96 9.96
C LEU A 305 -12.02 -5.23 10.80
N SER A 306 -10.86 -4.85 10.20
CA SER A 306 -9.83 -4.12 10.92
C SER A 306 -10.30 -2.75 11.42
N SER A 307 -11.18 -2.10 10.68
CA SER A 307 -11.77 -0.83 11.09
C SER A 307 -12.82 -1.00 12.21
N CYS A 308 -13.52 -2.14 12.27
CA CYS A 308 -14.44 -2.43 13.37
C CYS A 308 -13.72 -2.41 14.72
N TYR A 309 -12.61 -3.11 14.85
CA TYR A 309 -11.92 -3.12 16.14
C TYR A 309 -11.09 -1.87 16.42
N ALA A 310 -10.68 -1.11 15.38
CA ALA A 310 -10.16 0.23 15.60
C ALA A 310 -11.16 1.11 16.36
N GLY A 311 -12.45 1.08 15.99
CA GLY A 311 -13.52 1.74 16.72
C GLY A 311 -13.72 1.21 18.15
N ILE A 312 -13.58 -0.12 18.36
CA ILE A 312 -13.63 -0.71 19.70
C ILE A 312 -12.45 -0.26 20.55
N PHE A 313 -11.22 -0.20 20.00
CA PHE A 313 -10.04 0.26 20.73
C PHE A 313 -10.20 1.70 21.25
N GLU A 314 -10.71 2.57 20.41
CA GLU A 314 -10.96 3.96 20.75
C GLU A 314 -12.07 4.07 21.81
N GLY A 315 -13.19 3.39 21.61
CA GLY A 315 -14.35 3.45 22.50
C GLY A 315 -14.09 2.84 23.87
N THR A 316 -13.34 1.74 23.96
CA THR A 316 -13.02 1.06 25.23
C THR A 316 -11.79 1.60 25.93
N GLY A 317 -10.98 2.42 25.26
CA GLY A 317 -9.71 2.92 25.78
C GLY A 317 -8.67 1.82 26.04
N LEU A 318 -8.73 0.71 25.30
CA LEU A 318 -7.88 -0.49 25.48
C LEU A 318 -6.38 -0.18 25.50
N LEU A 319 -5.95 0.86 24.82
CA LEU A 319 -4.54 1.23 24.71
C LEU A 319 -4.03 2.18 25.80
N LYS A 320 -4.91 2.84 26.56
CA LYS A 320 -4.52 3.77 27.64
C LYS A 320 -3.57 3.19 28.69
N PRO A 321 -3.78 1.95 29.22
CA PRO A 321 -2.90 1.40 30.23
C PRO A 321 -1.48 1.08 29.75
N ILE A 322 -1.25 1.07 28.44
CA ILE A 322 0.04 0.74 27.83
C ILE A 322 0.95 1.98 27.77
N GLN A 323 0.39 3.19 27.77
CA GLN A 323 1.13 4.46 27.70
C GLN A 323 2.24 4.57 28.76
N GLY A 324 1.93 4.30 30.03
CA GLY A 324 2.93 4.40 31.10
C GLY A 324 4.10 3.43 30.97
N LYS A 325 3.88 2.24 30.36
CA LYS A 325 4.96 1.27 30.11
C LYS A 325 5.87 1.73 28.97
N ILE A 326 5.31 2.39 27.98
CA ILE A 326 6.05 2.92 26.83
C ILE A 326 6.91 4.10 27.26
N GLU A 327 6.38 4.98 28.12
CA GLU A 327 7.15 6.09 28.69
C GLU A 327 8.35 5.57 29.50
N ALA A 328 8.18 4.53 30.30
CA ALA A 328 9.28 3.88 31.00
C ALA A 328 10.31 3.26 30.04
N LEU A 329 9.88 2.76 28.89
CA LEU A 329 10.75 2.23 27.84
C LEU A 329 11.53 3.34 27.15
N SER A 330 10.90 4.49 26.85
CA SER A 330 11.55 5.63 26.19
C SER A 330 12.71 6.22 27.01
N ARG A 331 12.65 6.11 28.31
CA ARG A 331 13.74 6.54 29.21
C ARG A 331 14.95 5.59 29.17
N LYS A 332 14.76 4.31 28.80
CA LYS A 332 15.83 3.29 28.73
C LYS A 332 16.49 3.23 27.36
N ILE A 333 15.73 3.50 26.31
CA ILE A 333 16.18 3.47 24.91
C ILE A 333 16.24 4.92 24.39
N THR A 334 16.82 5.15 23.21
CA THR A 334 16.74 6.48 22.56
C THR A 334 15.27 6.84 22.29
N PRO A 335 14.88 8.13 22.29
CA PRO A 335 13.51 8.55 21.91
C PRO A 335 13.08 7.97 20.58
N PHE A 336 13.96 7.95 19.57
CA PHE A 336 13.71 7.32 18.27
C PHE A 336 13.51 5.79 18.42
N GLY A 337 14.35 5.11 19.19
CA GLY A 337 14.21 3.66 19.41
C GLY A 337 12.88 3.29 20.06
N ALA A 338 12.42 4.10 21.02
CA ALA A 338 11.10 3.93 21.61
C ALA A 338 9.98 4.18 20.60
N THR A 339 10.08 5.25 19.82
CA THR A 339 9.12 5.55 18.74
C THR A 339 9.08 4.41 17.70
N PHE A 340 10.23 3.86 17.32
CA PHE A 340 10.31 2.72 16.41
C PHE A 340 9.62 1.47 16.97
N ALA A 341 9.92 1.10 18.21
CA ALA A 341 9.31 -0.08 18.85
C ALA A 341 7.79 0.08 18.99
N VAL A 342 7.34 1.27 19.42
CA VAL A 342 5.91 1.58 19.52
C VAL A 342 5.24 1.58 18.16
N ALA A 343 5.86 2.17 17.14
CA ALA A 343 5.32 2.19 15.78
C ALA A 343 5.18 0.77 15.20
N ALA A 344 6.14 -0.13 15.46
CA ALA A 344 6.05 -1.52 15.03
C ALA A 344 4.84 -2.23 15.66
N VAL A 345 4.69 -2.13 16.99
CA VAL A 345 3.56 -2.72 17.70
C VAL A 345 2.23 -2.06 17.31
N ALA A 346 2.19 -0.73 17.23
CA ALA A 346 1.00 0.01 16.82
C ALA A 346 0.57 -0.36 15.40
N SER A 347 1.51 -0.55 14.46
CA SER A 347 1.21 -0.97 13.10
C SER A 347 0.59 -2.38 13.03
N MET A 348 1.07 -3.31 13.85
CA MET A 348 0.51 -4.67 13.94
C MET A 348 -0.92 -4.66 14.46
N ILE A 349 -1.21 -3.80 15.45
CA ILE A 349 -2.52 -3.72 16.11
C ILE A 349 -3.51 -2.89 15.29
N ALA A 350 -3.07 -1.75 14.77
CA ALA A 350 -3.92 -0.79 14.06
C ALA A 350 -4.44 -1.32 12.73
N CYS A 351 -3.70 -2.21 12.05
CA CYS A 351 -4.00 -2.76 10.74
C CYS A 351 -4.19 -1.69 9.64
N ASN A 352 -3.93 -0.43 9.93
CA ASN A 352 -3.94 0.69 8.98
C ASN A 352 -2.93 1.78 9.39
N GLN A 353 -2.46 2.53 8.39
CA GLN A 353 -1.41 3.54 8.57
C GLN A 353 -1.88 4.73 9.43
N THR A 354 -3.08 5.24 9.19
CA THR A 354 -3.61 6.41 9.90
C THR A 354 -3.67 6.19 11.40
N LEU A 355 -4.27 5.07 11.83
CA LEU A 355 -4.37 4.73 13.25
C LEU A 355 -2.98 4.44 13.83
N SER A 356 -2.09 3.77 13.09
CA SER A 356 -0.71 3.54 13.53
C SER A 356 0.04 4.85 13.83
N ILE A 357 -0.08 5.84 12.95
CA ILE A 357 0.51 7.18 13.15
C ILE A 357 -0.08 7.85 14.41
N MET A 358 -1.41 7.85 14.53
CA MET A 358 -2.10 8.48 15.67
C MET A 358 -1.70 7.84 17.00
N LEU A 359 -1.70 6.50 17.06
CA LEU A 359 -1.32 5.77 18.26
C LEU A 359 0.15 5.99 18.63
N THR A 360 1.04 5.93 17.65
CA THR A 360 2.47 6.18 17.89
C THR A 360 2.70 7.59 18.39
N HIS A 361 2.03 8.58 17.80
CA HIS A 361 2.09 9.96 18.28
C HIS A 361 1.60 10.09 19.71
N GLN A 362 0.41 9.56 20.03
CA GLN A 362 -0.18 9.65 21.38
C GLN A 362 0.72 9.01 22.45
N LEU A 363 1.32 7.86 22.11
CA LEU A 363 2.11 7.06 23.06
C LEU A 363 3.54 7.61 23.26
N CYS A 364 4.09 8.32 22.26
CA CYS A 364 5.49 8.77 22.28
C CYS A 364 5.66 10.29 22.46
N LYS A 365 4.58 11.07 22.42
CA LYS A 365 4.64 12.54 22.44
C LYS A 365 5.38 13.10 23.66
N GLU A 366 5.13 12.58 24.86
CA GLU A 366 5.74 13.08 26.10
C GLU A 366 7.26 12.83 26.14
N GLY A 367 7.74 11.77 25.49
CA GLY A 367 9.16 11.46 25.38
C GLY A 367 9.88 12.22 24.23
N ASN A 368 9.17 13.03 23.44
CA ASN A 368 9.69 13.74 22.27
C ASN A 368 9.28 15.24 22.31
N PRO A 369 10.00 16.08 23.06
CA PRO A 369 9.63 17.49 23.24
C PRO A 369 9.85 18.34 21.99
N ASP A 370 10.73 17.94 21.07
CA ASP A 370 10.98 18.62 19.79
C ASP A 370 9.98 18.12 18.73
N ASN A 371 8.95 18.90 18.48
CA ASN A 371 7.91 18.58 17.52
C ASN A 371 8.44 18.35 16.07
N LYS A 372 9.43 19.13 15.62
CA LYS A 372 10.00 18.98 14.26
C LYS A 372 10.74 17.65 14.14
N ARG A 373 11.55 17.34 15.13
CA ARG A 373 12.27 16.06 15.17
C ARG A 373 11.31 14.88 15.29
N PHE A 374 10.27 15.01 16.12
CA PHE A 374 9.27 13.97 16.32
C PHE A 374 8.42 13.74 15.05
N ALA A 375 8.11 14.79 14.28
CA ALA A 375 7.46 14.63 12.98
C ALA A 375 8.27 13.73 12.06
N ILE A 376 9.59 13.97 11.93
CA ILE A 376 10.46 13.15 11.09
C ILE A 376 10.62 11.72 11.66
N ASP A 377 10.60 11.56 12.97
CA ASP A 377 10.66 10.24 13.60
C ASP A 377 9.39 9.42 13.31
N LEU A 378 8.20 10.04 13.32
CA LEU A 378 6.94 9.40 12.90
C LEU A 378 6.95 9.02 11.42
N GLU A 379 7.44 9.91 10.55
CA GLU A 379 7.57 9.67 9.11
C GLU A 379 8.56 8.55 8.80
N ASN A 380 9.64 8.44 9.57
CA ASN A 380 10.66 7.40 9.38
C ASN A 380 10.30 6.07 10.09
N THR A 381 9.21 6.02 10.85
CA THR A 381 8.77 4.82 11.58
C THR A 381 7.32 4.45 11.24
N ALA A 382 6.32 5.05 11.88
CA ALA A 382 4.91 4.64 11.76
C ALA A 382 4.38 4.65 10.32
N VAL A 383 4.79 5.65 9.51
CA VAL A 383 4.37 5.79 8.12
C VAL A 383 4.88 4.63 7.25
N VAL A 384 6.14 4.20 7.46
CA VAL A 384 6.78 3.19 6.61
C VAL A 384 6.71 1.77 7.19
N LEU A 385 6.46 1.60 8.49
CA LEU A 385 6.30 0.28 9.11
C LEU A 385 4.90 -0.30 8.89
N ALA A 386 3.87 0.54 8.85
CA ALA A 386 2.49 0.08 8.65
C ALA A 386 2.29 -0.77 7.39
N PRO A 387 2.87 -0.44 6.22
CA PRO A 387 2.77 -1.27 5.01
C PRO A 387 3.58 -2.57 5.07
N LEU A 388 4.52 -2.72 5.97
CA LEU A 388 5.29 -3.96 6.14
C LEU A 388 4.52 -5.06 6.88
N VAL A 389 3.43 -4.70 7.55
CA VAL A 389 2.58 -5.66 8.26
C VAL A 389 1.68 -6.37 7.24
N PRO A 390 1.77 -7.71 7.07
CA PRO A 390 1.06 -8.43 6.01
C PRO A 390 -0.46 -8.32 6.05
N TRP A 391 -1.04 -8.05 7.21
CA TRP A 391 -2.48 -7.88 7.41
C TRP A 391 -2.90 -6.40 7.48
N SER A 392 -1.96 -5.48 7.35
CA SER A 392 -2.27 -4.06 7.27
C SER A 392 -2.85 -3.70 5.91
N ILE A 393 -3.87 -2.86 5.93
CA ILE A 393 -4.48 -2.26 4.73
C ILE A 393 -3.40 -1.59 3.86
N ALA A 394 -2.45 -0.94 4.53
CA ALA A 394 -1.38 -0.20 3.88
C ALA A 394 -0.53 -1.06 2.92
N GLY A 395 -0.20 -2.30 3.30
CA GLY A 395 0.53 -3.24 2.44
C GLY A 395 -0.39 -4.09 1.56
N ALA A 396 -1.44 -4.66 2.16
CA ALA A 396 -2.30 -5.64 1.49
C ALA A 396 -3.04 -5.06 0.28
N VAL A 397 -3.52 -3.81 0.37
CA VAL A 397 -4.31 -3.18 -0.70
C VAL A 397 -3.49 -2.92 -1.97
N PRO A 398 -2.35 -2.22 -1.91
CA PRO A 398 -1.53 -2.01 -3.10
C PRO A 398 -1.06 -3.32 -3.73
N LEU A 399 -0.60 -4.30 -2.93
CA LEU A 399 -0.14 -5.58 -3.42
C LEU A 399 -1.26 -6.38 -4.11
N THR A 400 -2.47 -6.38 -3.53
CA THR A 400 -3.63 -7.02 -4.16
C THR A 400 -4.04 -6.31 -5.45
N ALA A 401 -4.03 -4.99 -5.48
CA ALA A 401 -4.37 -4.21 -6.67
C ALA A 401 -3.46 -4.53 -7.86
N VAL A 402 -2.17 -4.72 -7.61
CA VAL A 402 -1.20 -5.10 -8.65
C VAL A 402 -1.15 -6.61 -8.92
N GLY A 403 -1.79 -7.43 -8.08
CA GLY A 403 -1.73 -8.90 -8.18
C GLY A 403 -0.39 -9.48 -7.74
N ALA A 404 0.30 -8.82 -6.79
CA ALA A 404 1.51 -9.33 -6.15
C ALA A 404 1.18 -10.21 -4.94
N PRO A 405 2.03 -11.19 -4.58
CA PRO A 405 1.87 -11.92 -3.33
C PRO A 405 2.06 -10.99 -2.13
N ILE A 406 1.31 -11.21 -1.04
CA ILE A 406 1.45 -10.41 0.19
C ILE A 406 2.87 -10.54 0.78
N ALA A 407 3.52 -11.68 0.58
CA ALA A 407 4.91 -11.89 0.98
C ALA A 407 5.89 -10.84 0.40
N SER A 408 5.53 -10.12 -0.68
CA SER A 408 6.34 -9.03 -1.26
C SER A 408 6.70 -7.93 -0.25
N VAL A 409 5.98 -7.82 0.87
CA VAL A 409 6.35 -6.91 1.97
C VAL A 409 7.77 -7.19 2.49
N VAL A 410 8.24 -8.45 2.46
CA VAL A 410 9.57 -8.84 2.94
C VAL A 410 10.69 -8.23 2.09
N VAL A 411 10.45 -7.99 0.82
CA VAL A 411 11.42 -7.40 -0.11
C VAL A 411 11.12 -5.93 -0.45
N ALA A 412 10.23 -5.29 0.29
CA ALA A 412 9.98 -3.85 0.19
C ALA A 412 11.11 -3.05 0.88
N SER A 413 12.29 -3.09 0.27
CA SER A 413 13.58 -2.79 0.88
C SER A 413 13.68 -1.38 1.46
N TYR A 414 13.15 -0.37 0.77
CA TYR A 414 13.17 1.01 1.25
C TYR A 414 12.50 1.16 2.63
N LEU A 415 11.41 0.44 2.86
CA LEU A 415 10.62 0.52 4.09
C LEU A 415 11.35 -0.06 5.32
N TYR A 416 12.33 -0.93 5.10
CA TYR A 416 13.22 -1.44 6.16
C TYR A 416 14.47 -0.58 6.31
N ILE A 417 15.10 -0.25 5.18
CA ILE A 417 16.38 0.47 5.18
C ILE A 417 16.23 1.84 5.84
N LEU A 418 15.13 2.56 5.57
CA LEU A 418 14.91 3.90 6.11
C LEU A 418 14.88 3.96 7.65
N PRO A 419 14.03 3.19 8.36
CA PRO A 419 14.00 3.23 9.81
C PRO A 419 15.29 2.69 10.44
N ILE A 420 15.91 1.65 9.87
CA ILE A 420 17.19 1.12 10.35
C ILE A 420 18.30 2.18 10.21
N TRP A 421 18.41 2.82 9.06
CA TRP A 421 19.36 3.91 8.82
C TRP A 421 19.15 5.07 9.79
N SER A 422 17.89 5.48 9.96
CA SER A 422 17.53 6.55 10.90
C SER A 422 17.93 6.22 12.33
N PHE A 423 17.75 4.97 12.74
CA PHE A 423 18.16 4.48 14.05
C PHE A 423 19.69 4.52 14.23
N LEU A 424 20.45 4.04 13.25
CA LEU A 424 21.92 4.05 13.26
C LEU A 424 22.48 5.48 13.34
N VAL A 425 21.94 6.40 12.53
CA VAL A 425 22.37 7.82 12.55
C VAL A 425 22.08 8.46 13.92
N ARG A 426 20.95 8.11 14.56
CA ARG A 426 20.62 8.62 15.89
C ARG A 426 21.51 8.05 16.98
N LEU A 427 21.98 6.82 16.86
CA LEU A 427 22.95 6.22 17.79
C LEU A 427 24.31 6.90 17.69
N ILE A 428 24.81 7.09 16.46
CA ILE A 428 26.13 7.72 16.21
C ILE A 428 26.18 9.18 16.68
N ARG A 429 25.09 9.95 16.50
CA ARG A 429 25.02 11.34 16.95
C ARG A 429 24.85 11.52 18.46
N ARG A 430 24.69 10.46 19.19
CA ARG A 430 24.55 10.46 20.66
C ARG A 430 25.88 10.12 21.36
N SER A 431 26.82 9.50 20.63
CA SER A 431 28.22 9.30 21.04
C SER A 431 29.08 10.52 20.63
#